data_4c54bf26a605b12e644975568c97e0b9
#
_entry.id   4c54bf26a605b12e644975568c97e0b9
#
_cell.length_a   1.000
_cell.length_b   1.000
_cell.length_c   1.000
_cell.angle_alpha   90.00
_cell.angle_beta   90.00
_cell.angle_gamma   90.00
#
_symmetry.space_group_name_H-M   'P 1'
#
loop_
_entity.id
_entity.type
_entity.pdbx_description
1 polymer ?
#
loop_
_entity_poly.entity_id
_entity_poly.type
_entity_poly.pdbx_seq_one_letter_code
_entity_poly.pdbx_strand_id
1 'polypeptide(L)'
;MTLAEAEEFVGLVRERTGRFPGIYGGQSFLKETLGNGTTTPLKHCWLWIARYSSQFPVVPTAWPAFTLWQYTDGNAGPQPHQVSGVGRCDRDKFNGDEAALRAFWSNGGAGAVLSATSMEAEPAVRTRARGRKRAKSGGS
;
A
#
# COMPACT_ATOMS: atom_id res chain seq x y z
N MET A 1 -10.73 -15.64 12.35
CA MET A 1 -9.72 -16.53 11.74
C MET A 1 -8.50 -16.51 12.62
N THR A 2 -8.10 -17.64 13.14
CA THR A 2 -6.85 -17.81 13.89
C THR A 2 -5.65 -17.89 12.93
N LEU A 3 -4.43 -17.79 13.48
CA LEU A 3 -3.22 -17.95 12.66
C LEU A 3 -3.16 -19.33 11.99
N ALA A 4 -3.48 -20.39 12.73
CA ALA A 4 -3.47 -21.74 12.20
C ALA A 4 -4.48 -21.95 11.05
N GLU A 5 -5.69 -21.40 11.17
CA GLU A 5 -6.69 -21.43 10.09
C GLU A 5 -6.23 -20.64 8.85
N ALA A 6 -5.54 -19.52 9.04
CA ALA A 6 -4.99 -18.73 7.94
C ALA A 6 -3.85 -19.48 7.23
N GLU A 7 -2.98 -20.14 7.97
CA GLU A 7 -1.87 -20.95 7.43
C GLU A 7 -2.40 -22.16 6.64
N GLU A 8 -3.40 -22.86 7.19
CA GLU A 8 -4.09 -23.96 6.49
C GLU A 8 -4.76 -23.49 5.19
N PHE A 9 -5.51 -22.39 5.26
CA PHE A 9 -6.16 -21.81 4.09
C PHE A 9 -5.15 -21.44 2.99
N VAL A 10 -4.05 -20.78 3.36
CA VAL A 10 -2.99 -20.42 2.41
C VAL A 10 -2.35 -21.66 1.78
N GLY A 11 -2.14 -22.72 2.58
CA GLY A 11 -1.65 -24.01 2.11
C GLY A 11 -2.57 -24.63 1.05
N LEU A 12 -3.87 -24.68 1.32
CA LEU A 12 -4.88 -25.18 0.41
C LEU A 12 -4.98 -24.37 -0.89
N VAL A 13 -4.92 -23.02 -0.79
CA VAL A 13 -4.92 -22.17 -1.99
C VAL A 13 -3.67 -22.43 -2.82
N ARG A 14 -2.50 -22.51 -2.19
CA ARG A 14 -1.23 -22.80 -2.87
C ARG A 14 -1.25 -24.16 -3.57
N GLU A 15 -1.76 -25.18 -2.92
CA GLU A 15 -1.89 -26.53 -3.48
C GLU A 15 -2.80 -26.52 -4.71
N ARG A 16 -3.97 -25.90 -4.62
CA ARG A 16 -4.98 -25.92 -5.68
C ARG A 16 -4.68 -25.01 -6.88
N THR A 17 -4.00 -23.91 -6.65
CA THR A 17 -3.79 -22.87 -7.67
C THR A 17 -2.34 -22.74 -8.14
N GLY A 18 -1.39 -23.36 -7.42
CA GLY A 18 0.03 -23.16 -7.64
C GLY A 18 0.55 -21.79 -7.16
N ARG A 19 -0.29 -20.94 -6.54
CA ARG A 19 0.04 -19.55 -6.18
C ARG A 19 -0.26 -19.26 -4.71
N PHE A 20 0.53 -18.39 -4.10
CA PHE A 20 0.19 -17.83 -2.80
C PHE A 20 -0.82 -16.69 -2.96
N PRO A 21 -1.86 -16.63 -2.12
CA PRO A 21 -2.81 -15.51 -2.11
C PRO A 21 -2.19 -14.26 -1.49
N GLY A 22 -2.92 -13.13 -1.51
CA GLY A 22 -2.62 -11.98 -0.68
C GLY A 22 -3.15 -12.16 0.74
N ILE A 23 -2.52 -11.49 1.68
CA ILE A 23 -3.01 -11.33 3.05
C ILE A 23 -3.39 -9.87 3.28
N TYR A 24 -4.63 -9.66 3.75
CA TYR A 24 -5.12 -8.35 4.16
C TYR A 24 -5.31 -8.32 5.68
N GLY A 25 -4.93 -7.20 6.30
CA GLY A 25 -5.20 -6.97 7.71
C GLY A 25 -4.77 -5.61 8.21
N GLY A 26 -5.41 -5.15 9.29
CA GLY A 26 -5.00 -3.95 10.02
C GLY A 26 -3.62 -4.14 10.67
N GLN A 27 -2.81 -3.08 10.68
CA GLN A 27 -1.45 -3.13 11.23
C GLN A 27 -1.37 -3.70 12.64
N SER A 28 -2.25 -3.25 13.55
CA SER A 28 -2.26 -3.73 14.93
C SER A 28 -2.62 -5.20 15.03
N PHE A 29 -3.66 -5.61 14.30
CA PHE A 29 -4.08 -7.01 14.25
C PHE A 29 -2.98 -7.94 13.73
N LEU A 30 -2.33 -7.57 12.63
CA LEU A 30 -1.23 -8.36 12.07
C LEU A 30 -0.06 -8.46 13.04
N LYS A 31 0.28 -7.35 13.72
CA LYS A 31 1.33 -7.32 14.74
C LYS A 31 1.02 -8.21 15.93
N GLU A 32 -0.20 -8.16 16.44
CA GLU A 32 -0.64 -8.97 17.58
C GLU A 32 -0.70 -10.46 17.24
N THR A 33 -1.24 -10.80 16.06
CA THR A 33 -1.42 -12.19 15.62
C THR A 33 -0.11 -12.87 15.28
N LEU A 34 0.81 -12.16 14.63
CA LEU A 34 2.08 -12.73 14.16
C LEU A 34 3.22 -12.52 15.16
N GLY A 35 3.09 -11.53 16.04
CA GLY A 35 4.15 -11.15 16.98
C GLY A 35 5.46 -10.82 16.24
N ASN A 36 6.57 -11.29 16.77
CA ASN A 36 7.89 -11.19 16.15
C ASN A 36 8.25 -12.46 15.34
N GLY A 37 7.26 -13.34 15.06
CA GLY A 37 7.48 -14.59 14.35
C GLY A 37 7.80 -14.37 12.88
N THR A 38 8.89 -14.98 12.44
CA THR A 38 9.33 -14.96 11.03
C THR A 38 9.11 -16.30 10.33
N THR A 39 8.63 -17.31 11.07
CA THR A 39 8.56 -18.72 10.59
C THR A 39 7.21 -19.08 9.98
N THR A 40 6.26 -18.18 9.93
CA THR A 40 4.94 -18.46 9.33
C THR A 40 5.03 -18.63 7.80
N PRO A 41 4.33 -19.61 7.21
CA PRO A 41 4.19 -19.75 5.75
C PRO A 41 3.49 -18.55 5.11
N LEU A 42 2.76 -17.74 5.88
CA LEU A 42 2.11 -16.51 5.40
C LEU A 42 3.10 -15.50 4.82
N LYS A 43 4.37 -15.56 5.19
CA LYS A 43 5.44 -14.71 4.62
C LYS A 43 5.60 -14.82 3.09
N HIS A 44 5.10 -15.89 2.48
CA HIS A 44 5.08 -16.07 1.03
C HIS A 44 3.90 -15.39 0.34
N CYS A 45 2.91 -14.96 1.10
CA CYS A 45 1.80 -14.15 0.60
C CYS A 45 2.25 -12.71 0.37
N TRP A 46 1.69 -12.03 -0.62
CA TRP A 46 1.87 -10.59 -0.72
C TRP A 46 1.02 -9.88 0.35
N LEU A 47 1.55 -8.80 0.91
CA LEU A 47 0.96 -8.11 2.06
C LEU A 47 0.15 -6.89 1.63
N TRP A 48 -1.13 -6.85 1.99
CA TRP A 48 -2.00 -5.70 1.94
C TRP A 48 -2.31 -5.25 3.37
N ILE A 49 -1.67 -4.18 3.81
CA ILE A 49 -1.76 -3.69 5.17
C ILE A 49 -2.65 -2.46 5.27
N ALA A 50 -3.60 -2.46 6.20
CA ALA A 50 -4.44 -1.31 6.48
C ALA A 50 -3.86 -0.50 7.64
N ARG A 51 -3.60 0.78 7.38
CA ARG A 51 -3.27 1.80 8.38
C ARG A 51 -3.76 3.15 7.87
N TYR A 52 -4.81 3.68 8.45
CA TYR A 52 -5.41 4.95 8.09
C TYR A 52 -4.60 6.12 8.63
N SER A 53 -3.57 6.50 7.92
CA SER A 53 -2.55 7.47 8.35
C SER A 53 -1.84 8.09 7.15
N SER A 54 -1.23 9.25 7.34
CA SER A 54 -0.26 9.82 6.40
C SER A 54 1.15 9.22 6.51
N GLN A 55 1.41 8.49 7.62
CA GLN A 55 2.69 7.82 7.85
C GLN A 55 2.64 6.38 7.35
N PHE A 56 3.74 5.91 6.77
CA PHE A 56 3.89 4.52 6.33
C PHE A 56 3.55 3.51 7.43
N PRO A 57 2.96 2.36 7.06
CA PRO A 57 2.69 1.30 8.03
C PRO A 57 3.99 0.67 8.53
N VAL A 58 3.95 0.23 9.78
CA VAL A 58 4.99 -0.65 10.31
C VAL A 58 4.69 -2.06 9.83
N VAL A 59 5.53 -2.57 8.95
CA VAL A 59 5.39 -3.90 8.37
C VAL A 59 5.82 -4.95 9.38
N PRO A 60 5.04 -6.03 9.60
CA PRO A 60 5.48 -7.14 10.45
C PRO A 60 6.76 -7.79 9.91
N THR A 61 7.61 -8.29 10.80
CA THR A 61 8.94 -8.84 10.49
C THR A 61 8.95 -10.02 9.50
N ALA A 62 7.79 -10.68 9.32
CA ALA A 62 7.64 -11.75 8.33
C ALA A 62 7.76 -11.27 6.87
N TRP A 63 7.58 -9.98 6.61
CA TRP A 63 7.68 -9.38 5.27
C TRP A 63 8.77 -8.31 5.22
N PRO A 64 9.52 -8.21 4.13
CA PRO A 64 10.48 -7.12 3.93
C PRO A 64 9.79 -5.78 3.66
N ALA A 65 8.60 -5.81 3.05
CA ALA A 65 7.80 -4.64 2.69
C ALA A 65 6.32 -5.02 2.50
N PHE A 66 5.43 -4.03 2.50
CA PHE A 66 4.06 -4.23 2.03
C PHE A 66 4.01 -4.21 0.50
N THR A 67 2.98 -4.83 -0.07
CA THR A 67 2.63 -4.72 -1.49
C THR A 67 1.61 -3.63 -1.72
N LEU A 68 0.55 -3.62 -0.91
CA LEU A 68 -0.49 -2.61 -0.89
C LEU A 68 -0.64 -2.04 0.51
N TRP A 69 -0.86 -0.74 0.60
CA TRP A 69 -1.19 -0.04 1.83
C TRP A 69 -2.49 0.74 1.68
N GLN A 70 -3.54 0.25 2.36
CA GLN A 70 -4.79 1.00 2.50
C GLN A 70 -4.58 2.14 3.49
N TYR A 71 -4.50 3.36 3.00
CA TYR A 71 -4.22 4.54 3.82
C TYR A 71 -5.47 5.29 4.26
N THR A 72 -6.62 4.98 3.66
CA THR A 72 -7.95 5.48 4.03
C THR A 72 -9.04 4.48 3.66
N ASP A 73 -10.12 4.46 4.45
CA ASP A 73 -11.37 3.73 4.18
C ASP A 73 -12.49 4.65 3.64
N GLY A 74 -12.11 5.83 3.16
CA GLY A 74 -13.06 6.84 2.72
C GLY A 74 -13.67 7.70 3.84
N ASN A 75 -13.36 7.42 5.13
CA ASN A 75 -13.78 8.19 6.29
C ASN A 75 -12.59 8.57 7.18
N ALA A 76 -11.81 7.59 7.59
CA ALA A 76 -10.60 7.79 8.39
C ALA A 76 -9.36 7.88 7.49
N GLY A 77 -8.28 8.44 8.02
CA GLY A 77 -7.03 8.61 7.30
C GLY A 77 -6.93 9.94 6.54
N PRO A 78 -5.86 10.14 5.76
CA PRO A 78 -5.63 11.37 5.03
C PRO A 78 -6.56 11.53 3.82
N GLN A 79 -6.81 12.78 3.48
CA GLN A 79 -7.55 13.17 2.27
C GLN A 79 -6.76 12.83 0.98
N PRO A 80 -7.44 12.69 -0.16
CA PRO A 80 -8.88 12.74 -0.36
C PRO A 80 -9.58 11.43 0.00
N HIS A 81 -10.78 11.51 0.57
CA HIS A 81 -11.58 10.34 0.96
C HIS A 81 -12.52 9.84 -0.16
N GLN A 82 -12.54 10.53 -1.28
CA GLN A 82 -13.42 10.20 -2.39
C GLN A 82 -12.73 10.31 -3.73
N VAL A 83 -13.27 9.61 -4.70
CA VAL A 83 -12.85 9.64 -6.10
C VAL A 83 -14.03 10.15 -6.93
N SER A 84 -13.75 11.05 -7.88
CA SER A 84 -14.77 11.58 -8.79
C SER A 84 -15.44 10.43 -9.56
N GLY A 85 -16.77 10.45 -9.58
CA GLY A 85 -17.57 9.39 -10.22
C GLY A 85 -17.75 8.12 -9.41
N VAL A 86 -16.99 7.92 -8.32
CA VAL A 86 -17.10 6.75 -7.43
C VAL A 86 -17.69 7.12 -6.08
N GLY A 87 -17.34 8.30 -5.55
CA GLY A 87 -17.69 8.72 -4.21
C GLY A 87 -16.64 8.31 -3.17
N ARG A 88 -17.09 8.13 -1.91
CA ARG A 88 -16.23 7.65 -0.82
C ARG A 88 -15.84 6.20 -1.04
N CYS A 89 -14.55 5.91 -0.95
CA CYS A 89 -14.02 4.58 -1.15
C CYS A 89 -12.68 4.40 -0.45
N ASP A 90 -12.31 3.15 -0.26
CA ASP A 90 -10.96 2.75 0.13
C ASP A 90 -9.96 3.24 -0.91
N ARG A 91 -8.81 3.65 -0.44
CA ARG A 91 -7.71 4.04 -1.32
C ARG A 91 -6.41 3.43 -0.85
N ASP A 92 -5.67 2.94 -1.81
CA ASP A 92 -4.46 2.19 -1.59
C ASP A 92 -3.25 2.84 -2.27
N LYS A 93 -2.09 2.59 -1.71
CA LYS A 93 -0.80 2.84 -2.36
C LYS A 93 -0.16 1.50 -2.66
N PHE A 94 0.25 1.33 -3.90
CA PHE A 94 1.08 0.21 -4.31
C PHE A 94 2.54 0.56 -4.03
N ASN A 95 3.30 -0.41 -3.52
CA ASN A 95 4.73 -0.24 -3.28
C ASN A 95 5.52 -0.53 -4.56
N GLY A 96 5.53 0.41 -5.47
CA GLY A 96 6.16 0.34 -6.78
C GLY A 96 5.60 1.38 -7.73
N ASP A 97 6.09 1.39 -8.95
CA ASP A 97 5.59 2.25 -10.02
C ASP A 97 4.39 1.63 -10.78
N GLU A 98 3.85 2.35 -11.74
CA GLU A 98 2.71 1.91 -12.54
C GLU A 98 3.02 0.65 -13.37
N ALA A 99 4.22 0.52 -13.89
CA ALA A 99 4.62 -0.64 -14.68
C ALA A 99 4.66 -1.90 -13.80
N ALA A 100 5.20 -1.80 -12.60
CA ALA A 100 5.22 -2.86 -11.61
C ALA A 100 3.79 -3.23 -11.14
N LEU A 101 2.90 -2.25 -10.95
CA LEU A 101 1.50 -2.51 -10.61
C LEU A 101 0.79 -3.28 -11.73
N ARG A 102 0.98 -2.88 -12.99
CA ARG A 102 0.40 -3.58 -14.14
C ARG A 102 0.90 -5.01 -14.24
N ALA A 103 2.20 -5.22 -14.07
CA ALA A 103 2.80 -6.56 -14.04
C ALA A 103 2.26 -7.42 -12.90
N PHE A 104 2.15 -6.86 -11.69
CA PHE A 104 1.56 -7.52 -10.54
C PHE A 104 0.12 -7.99 -10.81
N TRP A 105 -0.73 -7.13 -11.36
CA TRP A 105 -2.12 -7.45 -11.71
C TRP A 105 -2.22 -8.51 -12.81
N SER A 106 -1.42 -8.37 -13.87
CA SER A 106 -1.41 -9.33 -15.00
C SER A 106 -0.96 -10.73 -14.57
N ASN A 107 -0.09 -10.80 -13.56
CA ASN A 107 0.41 -12.08 -13.02
C ASN A 107 -0.45 -12.62 -11.87
N GLY A 108 -1.64 -12.04 -11.63
CA GLY A 108 -2.55 -12.48 -10.57
C GLY A 108 -1.94 -12.37 -9.17
N GLY A 109 -1.15 -11.32 -8.92
CA GLY A 109 -0.47 -11.10 -7.65
C GLY A 109 0.81 -11.92 -7.45
N ALA A 110 1.22 -12.73 -8.41
CA ALA A 110 2.46 -13.48 -8.32
C ALA A 110 3.68 -12.58 -8.68
N GLY A 111 4.73 -12.65 -7.90
CA GLY A 111 6.02 -12.01 -8.21
C GLY A 111 6.30 -10.68 -7.50
N ALA A 112 5.43 -10.20 -6.63
CA ALA A 112 5.68 -8.98 -5.85
C ALA A 112 6.57 -9.22 -4.62
N VAL A 113 7.78 -9.73 -4.81
CA VAL A 113 8.84 -9.53 -3.83
C VAL A 113 9.49 -8.20 -4.15
N LEU A 114 8.84 -7.12 -3.72
CA LEU A 114 9.36 -5.76 -3.90
C LEU A 114 10.51 -5.55 -2.91
N SER A 115 11.69 -5.24 -3.45
CA SER A 115 12.83 -4.81 -2.65
C SER A 115 12.49 -3.51 -1.92
N ALA A 116 12.95 -3.36 -0.69
CA ALA A 116 12.76 -2.19 0.16
C ALA A 116 13.30 -0.86 -0.42
N THR A 117 13.91 -0.89 -1.60
CA THR A 117 14.65 0.23 -2.22
C THR A 117 13.75 1.26 -2.92
N SER A 118 12.44 1.01 -3.09
CA SER A 118 11.54 1.90 -3.85
C SER A 118 10.87 3.00 -3.01
N MET A 119 11.30 3.23 -1.78
CA MET A 119 10.70 4.22 -0.86
C MET A 119 11.43 5.57 -0.89
N GLU A 120 11.99 6.01 -2.02
CA GLU A 120 12.46 7.38 -2.14
C GLU A 120 11.28 8.34 -2.35
N ALA A 121 11.28 9.39 -1.53
CA ALA A 121 10.26 10.42 -1.48
C ALA A 121 10.02 11.07 -2.84
N GLU A 122 8.76 11.19 -3.26
CA GLU A 122 8.39 12.10 -4.35
C GLU A 122 8.92 13.51 -4.08
N PRO A 123 9.61 14.13 -5.04
CA PRO A 123 10.04 15.52 -4.88
C PRO A 123 8.80 16.42 -4.84
N ALA A 124 8.70 17.23 -3.79
CA ALA A 124 7.66 18.24 -3.62
C ALA A 124 7.54 19.08 -4.90
N VAL A 125 6.36 19.09 -5.51
CA VAL A 125 6.02 19.92 -6.66
C VAL A 125 6.20 21.38 -6.24
N ARG A 126 7.29 22.01 -6.70
CA ARG A 126 7.52 23.44 -6.56
C ARG A 126 6.50 24.20 -7.40
N THR A 127 5.44 24.68 -6.78
CA THR A 127 4.53 25.66 -7.37
C THR A 127 5.33 26.93 -7.65
N ARG A 128 5.66 27.15 -8.92
CA ARG A 128 6.22 28.44 -9.40
C ARG A 128 5.15 29.50 -9.25
N ALA A 129 5.28 30.35 -8.24
CA ALA A 129 4.54 31.60 -8.14
C ALA A 129 4.90 32.49 -9.35
N ARG A 130 3.94 32.68 -10.27
CA ARG A 130 4.05 33.68 -11.34
C ARG A 130 4.02 35.06 -10.71
N GLY A 131 5.18 35.68 -10.62
CA GLY A 131 5.33 37.09 -10.27
C GLY A 131 4.62 38.00 -11.30
N ARG A 132 3.54 38.61 -10.86
CA ARG A 132 2.80 39.62 -11.62
C ARG A 132 3.62 40.93 -11.60
N LYS A 133 4.33 41.26 -12.66
CA LYS A 133 4.95 42.56 -12.86
C LYS A 133 3.85 43.62 -12.99
N ARG A 134 3.79 44.52 -12.01
CA ARG A 134 2.93 45.72 -12.04
C ARG A 134 3.65 46.78 -12.90
N ALA A 135 3.03 47.12 -14.04
CA ALA A 135 3.48 48.23 -14.86
C ALA A 135 3.18 49.55 -14.13
N LYS A 136 4.20 50.38 -13.97
CA LYS A 136 4.03 51.80 -13.59
C LYS A 136 3.77 52.57 -14.86
N SER A 137 2.57 53.14 -14.97
CA SER A 137 2.31 54.24 -15.93
C SER A 137 2.76 55.54 -15.27
N GLY A 138 3.79 56.18 -15.83
CA GLY A 138 4.10 57.56 -15.59
C GLY A 138 3.21 58.43 -16.48
N GLY A 139 2.61 59.44 -15.92
CA GLY A 139 1.90 60.53 -16.62
C GLY A 139 2.47 61.84 -16.13
N SER A 140 2.79 62.64 -17.07
CA SER A 140 3.18 64.08 -16.92
C SER A 140 2.04 64.91 -16.39
#